data_925dc44649b6a7491991589e1b609701
#
_entry.id   925dc44649b6a7491991589e1b609701
#
_cell.length_a   1.000
_cell.length_b   1.000
_cell.length_c   1.000
_cell.angle_alpha   90.00
_cell.angle_beta   90.00
_cell.angle_gamma   90.00
#
_symmetry.space_group_name_H-M   'P 1'
#
loop_
_entity.id
_entity.type
_entity.pdbx_description
1 polymer ?
#
loop_
_entity_poly.entity_id
_entity_poly.type
_entity_poly.pdbx_seq_one_letter_code
_entity_poly.pdbx_strand_id
1 'polypeptide(L)'
;MANDFKNAIAQNVSNAAGGTTIYTVPATKASILLELDVANTTTNVVEASVEILDSSVSSSAWRYLVKNAPVPAGGSLMVIAGQKIVLEAGDAVRVTASAANVLDVVAAILEDVNS
;
A
#
# COMPACT_ATOMS: atom_id res chain seq x y z
N MET A 1 21.43 8.32 13.26
CA MET A 1 20.42 7.48 12.73
C MET A 1 19.13 7.66 13.41
N ALA A 2 18.14 8.08 12.75
CA ALA A 2 16.84 8.33 13.35
C ALA A 2 15.77 7.56 12.58
N ASN A 3 14.84 6.99 13.33
CA ASN A 3 13.64 6.43 12.75
C ASN A 3 12.70 7.57 12.39
N ASP A 4 12.16 7.53 11.19
CA ASP A 4 11.22 8.54 10.71
C ASP A 4 9.84 7.94 10.56
N PHE A 5 8.88 8.52 11.26
CA PHE A 5 7.49 8.20 10.99
C PHE A 5 7.02 9.01 9.80
N LYS A 6 6.42 8.33 8.83
CA LYS A 6 5.93 8.95 7.60
C LYS A 6 4.54 8.46 7.29
N ASN A 7 3.82 9.26 6.52
CA ASN A 7 2.62 8.75 5.87
C ASN A 7 2.84 8.71 4.36
N ALA A 8 2.07 7.87 3.70
CA ALA A 8 2.00 7.83 2.25
C ALA A 8 0.53 7.86 1.88
N ILE A 9 0.18 8.79 1.01
CA ILE A 9 -1.20 9.05 0.64
C ILE A 9 -1.32 8.97 -0.87
N ALA A 10 -2.37 8.31 -1.35
CA ALA A 10 -2.70 8.31 -2.76
C ALA A 10 -4.17 8.59 -2.92
N GLN A 11 -4.51 9.41 -3.91
CA GLN A 11 -5.88 9.74 -4.24
C GLN A 11 -6.20 9.13 -5.60
N ASN A 12 -7.42 8.59 -5.74
CA ASN A 12 -7.89 8.06 -7.02
C ASN A 12 -6.93 7.03 -7.59
N VAL A 13 -6.68 5.95 -6.83
CA VAL A 13 -5.73 4.94 -7.29
C VAL A 13 -6.20 4.32 -8.61
N SER A 14 -5.23 3.91 -9.42
CA SER A 14 -5.48 3.43 -10.76
C SER A 14 -6.23 2.10 -10.74
N ASN A 15 -7.09 1.91 -11.74
CA ASN A 15 -7.73 0.61 -12.00
C ASN A 15 -7.02 -0.17 -13.12
N ALA A 16 -5.96 0.37 -13.68
CA ALA A 16 -5.16 -0.31 -14.68
C ALA A 16 -4.27 -1.36 -14.04
N ALA A 17 -3.79 -2.30 -14.84
CA ALA A 17 -2.86 -3.32 -14.38
C ALA A 17 -1.63 -2.64 -13.73
N GLY A 18 -1.23 -3.12 -12.56
CA GLY A 18 -0.13 -2.54 -11.80
C GLY A 18 -0.55 -1.46 -10.82
N GLY A 19 -1.76 -0.93 -10.94
CA GLY A 19 -2.30 0.02 -9.97
C GLY A 19 -1.46 1.27 -9.75
N THR A 20 -1.52 1.78 -8.51
CA THR A 20 -0.74 2.93 -8.07
C THR A 20 0.24 2.49 -6.99
N THR A 21 1.53 2.75 -7.20
CA THR A 21 2.54 2.50 -6.17
C THR A 21 2.41 3.56 -5.09
N ILE A 22 2.18 3.11 -3.85
CA ILE A 22 1.97 4.00 -2.72
C ILE A 22 3.29 4.39 -2.08
N TYR A 23 4.22 3.43 -1.96
CA TYR A 23 5.47 3.66 -1.28
C TYR A 23 6.53 2.69 -1.79
N THR A 24 7.74 3.18 -1.99
CA THR A 24 8.91 2.37 -2.30
C THR A 24 9.98 2.71 -1.28
N VAL A 25 10.56 1.68 -0.68
CA VAL A 25 11.61 1.88 0.32
C VAL A 25 12.87 2.39 -0.37
N PRO A 26 13.42 3.52 0.07
CA PRO A 26 14.64 4.04 -0.51
C PRO A 26 15.81 3.06 -0.38
N ALA A 27 16.76 3.15 -1.29
CA ALA A 27 18.01 2.41 -1.19
C ALA A 27 18.68 2.76 0.15
N THR A 28 19.30 1.80 0.79
CA THR A 28 20.00 1.94 2.07
C THR A 28 19.09 2.07 3.28
N LYS A 29 17.77 1.94 3.12
CA LYS A 29 16.82 2.01 4.23
C LYS A 29 16.03 0.74 4.35
N ALA A 30 15.47 0.52 5.53
CA ALA A 30 14.43 -0.48 5.77
C ALA A 30 13.25 0.23 6.39
N SER A 31 12.07 -0.29 6.15
CA SER A 31 10.84 0.35 6.63
C SER A 31 9.89 -0.69 7.18
N ILE A 32 8.98 -0.25 8.03
CA ILE A 32 7.90 -1.07 8.53
C ILE A 32 6.60 -0.42 8.12
N LEU A 33 5.76 -1.17 7.42
CA LEU A 33 4.42 -0.73 7.09
C LEU A 33 3.55 -0.99 8.32
N LEU A 34 3.14 0.09 8.99
CA LEU A 34 2.41 0.03 10.24
C LEU A 34 0.92 -0.08 10.04
N GLU A 35 0.42 0.59 9.01
CA GLU A 35 -1.00 0.68 8.75
C GLU A 35 -1.24 0.98 7.28
N LEU A 36 -2.27 0.40 6.72
CA LEU A 36 -2.71 0.69 5.35
C LEU A 36 -4.22 0.64 5.31
N ASP A 37 -4.84 1.77 5.02
CA ASP A 37 -6.27 1.91 4.90
C ASP A 37 -6.63 2.31 3.48
N VAL A 38 -7.67 1.67 2.95
CA VAL A 38 -8.20 1.97 1.63
C VAL A 38 -9.62 2.49 1.82
N ALA A 39 -9.90 3.69 1.35
CA ALA A 39 -11.19 4.34 1.51
C ALA A 39 -11.95 4.37 0.19
N ASN A 40 -13.21 3.97 0.23
CA ASN A 40 -14.13 4.04 -0.90
C ASN A 40 -14.86 5.38 -0.86
N THR A 41 -14.62 6.22 -1.85
CA THR A 41 -15.18 7.57 -1.89
C THR A 41 -16.50 7.63 -2.66
N THR A 42 -17.09 6.49 -2.97
CA THR A 42 -18.31 6.41 -3.76
C THR A 42 -19.49 5.87 -2.94
N THR A 43 -20.67 5.83 -3.58
CA THR A 43 -21.88 5.30 -2.97
C THR A 43 -22.12 3.84 -3.36
N ASN A 44 -21.18 3.21 -4.02
CA ASN A 44 -21.27 1.80 -4.41
C ASN A 44 -20.16 1.00 -3.77
N VAL A 45 -20.34 -0.30 -3.63
CA VAL A 45 -19.26 -1.18 -3.21
C VAL A 45 -18.23 -1.26 -4.34
N VAL A 46 -16.95 -1.13 -4.01
CA VAL A 46 -15.86 -1.31 -4.97
C VAL A 46 -14.86 -2.31 -4.37
N GLU A 47 -13.96 -2.79 -5.20
CA GLU A 47 -12.96 -3.76 -4.77
C GLU A 47 -11.58 -3.16 -4.81
N ALA A 48 -10.74 -3.59 -3.88
CA ALA A 48 -9.35 -3.17 -3.78
C ALA A 48 -8.42 -4.37 -3.78
N SER A 49 -7.29 -4.24 -4.44
CA SER A 49 -6.21 -5.21 -4.38
C SER A 49 -4.97 -4.51 -3.89
N VAL A 50 -4.24 -5.12 -2.96
CA VAL A 50 -3.01 -4.58 -2.42
C VAL A 50 -1.91 -5.60 -2.59
N GLU A 51 -0.78 -5.16 -3.12
CA GLU A 51 0.36 -6.04 -3.38
C GLU A 51 1.63 -5.46 -2.77
N ILE A 52 2.51 -6.36 -2.37
CA ILE A 52 3.84 -6.03 -1.86
C ILE A 52 4.88 -6.60 -2.82
N LEU A 53 5.87 -5.80 -3.14
CA LEU A 53 7.02 -6.23 -3.94
C LEU A 53 8.15 -6.63 -3.00
N ASP A 54 8.67 -7.84 -3.22
CA ASP A 54 9.93 -8.27 -2.61
C ASP A 54 11.04 -8.18 -3.66
N SER A 55 11.75 -7.07 -3.66
CA SER A 55 12.74 -6.78 -4.67
C SER A 55 13.98 -7.69 -4.57
N SER A 56 14.19 -8.32 -3.42
CA SER A 56 15.31 -9.24 -3.26
C SER A 56 15.10 -10.54 -4.04
N VAL A 57 13.86 -10.88 -4.36
CA VAL A 57 13.54 -12.03 -5.19
C VAL A 57 13.61 -11.66 -6.67
N SER A 58 12.93 -10.58 -7.05
CA SER A 58 12.84 -10.14 -8.44
C SER A 58 12.14 -8.78 -8.49
N SER A 59 12.44 -7.98 -9.50
CA SER A 59 11.76 -6.71 -9.71
C SER A 59 10.27 -6.89 -10.04
N SER A 60 9.83 -8.11 -10.28
CA SER A 60 8.42 -8.41 -10.55
C SER A 60 7.81 -9.36 -9.53
N ALA A 61 8.45 -9.52 -8.38
CA ALA A 61 7.99 -10.45 -7.35
C ALA A 61 6.92 -9.81 -6.46
N TRP A 62 5.79 -9.46 -7.05
CA TRP A 62 4.65 -8.92 -6.34
C TRP A 62 3.79 -10.03 -5.77
N ARG A 63 3.30 -9.83 -4.55
CA ARG A 63 2.43 -10.77 -3.87
C ARG A 63 1.24 -10.01 -3.30
N TYR A 64 0.07 -10.61 -3.37
CA TYR A 64 -1.13 -10.00 -2.84
C TYR A 64 -1.18 -10.06 -1.33
N LEU A 65 -1.53 -8.94 -0.70
CA LEU A 65 -2.03 -8.94 0.67
C LEU A 65 -3.53 -9.20 0.66
N VAL A 66 -4.25 -8.54 -0.23
CA VAL A 66 -5.66 -8.81 -0.53
C VAL A 66 -5.87 -8.69 -2.03
N LYS A 67 -6.79 -9.48 -2.55
CA LYS A 67 -7.14 -9.44 -3.97
C LYS A 67 -8.63 -9.28 -4.11
N ASN A 68 -9.05 -8.21 -4.80
CA ASN A 68 -10.46 -7.93 -5.04
C ASN A 68 -11.29 -7.94 -3.76
N ALA A 69 -10.75 -7.34 -2.70
CA ALA A 69 -11.42 -7.25 -1.42
C ALA A 69 -12.49 -6.18 -1.49
N PRO A 70 -13.75 -6.46 -1.08
CA PRO A 70 -14.82 -5.48 -1.15
C PRO A 70 -14.60 -4.37 -0.12
N VAL A 71 -14.78 -3.13 -0.56
CA VAL A 71 -14.73 -1.95 0.31
C VAL A 71 -16.13 -1.36 0.31
N PRO A 72 -16.77 -1.25 1.48
CA PRO A 72 -18.15 -0.75 1.54
C PRO A 72 -18.27 0.68 1.02
N ALA A 73 -19.46 1.01 0.51
CA ALA A 73 -19.73 2.37 0.04
C ALA A 73 -19.48 3.37 1.17
N GLY A 74 -18.68 4.40 0.89
CA GLY A 74 -18.35 5.44 1.87
C GLY A 74 -17.53 4.95 3.06
N GLY A 75 -17.09 3.68 3.06
CA GLY A 75 -16.31 3.10 4.15
C GLY A 75 -14.87 2.85 3.79
N SER A 76 -14.19 2.12 4.64
CA SER A 76 -12.78 1.81 4.42
C SER A 76 -12.49 0.36 4.75
N LEU A 77 -11.38 -0.13 4.21
CA LEU A 77 -10.82 -1.44 4.51
C LEU A 77 -9.44 -1.24 5.11
N MET A 78 -9.27 -1.72 6.35
CA MET A 78 -7.96 -1.69 7.00
C MET A 78 -7.21 -2.95 6.59
N VAL A 79 -6.32 -2.81 5.61
CA VAL A 79 -5.56 -3.95 5.10
C VAL A 79 -4.47 -4.35 6.08
N ILE A 80 -3.82 -3.35 6.67
CA ILE A 80 -2.81 -3.54 7.71
C ILE A 80 -3.26 -2.74 8.91
N ALA A 81 -3.55 -3.44 10.01
CA ALA A 81 -4.02 -2.80 11.25
C ALA A 81 -3.55 -3.67 12.42
N GLY A 82 -2.40 -3.36 12.95
CA GLY A 82 -1.84 -4.08 14.07
C GLY A 82 -0.78 -5.11 13.73
N GLN A 83 -0.93 -5.86 12.63
CA GLN A 83 0.20 -6.62 12.12
C GLN A 83 1.09 -5.69 11.30
N LYS A 84 2.38 -5.91 11.37
CA LYS A 84 3.34 -5.06 10.71
C LYS A 84 4.01 -5.82 9.59
N ILE A 85 4.38 -5.12 8.53
CA ILE A 85 5.10 -5.73 7.41
C ILE A 85 6.44 -5.06 7.29
N VAL A 86 7.50 -5.85 7.31
CA VAL A 86 8.86 -5.35 7.12
C VAL A 86 9.13 -5.24 5.63
N LEU A 87 9.62 -4.08 5.24
CA LEU A 87 9.99 -3.79 3.86
C LEU A 87 11.47 -3.45 3.84
N GLU A 88 12.20 -4.12 2.96
CA GLU A 88 13.63 -3.89 2.78
C GLU A 88 13.86 -2.93 1.62
N ALA A 89 15.09 -2.47 1.46
CA ALA A 89 15.43 -1.50 0.42
C ALA A 89 14.94 -1.99 -0.96
N GLY A 90 14.22 -1.13 -1.66
CA GLY A 90 13.67 -1.45 -2.97
C GLY A 90 12.30 -2.13 -2.95
N ASP A 91 11.86 -2.61 -1.80
CA ASP A 91 10.51 -3.18 -1.69
C ASP A 91 9.47 -2.07 -1.83
N ALA A 92 8.27 -2.44 -2.22
CA ALA A 92 7.23 -1.46 -2.50
C ALA A 92 5.85 -2.01 -2.19
N VAL A 93 4.89 -1.11 -2.07
CA VAL A 93 3.48 -1.47 -1.92
C VAL A 93 2.67 -0.71 -2.97
N ARG A 94 1.73 -1.41 -3.60
CA ARG A 94 0.83 -0.79 -4.58
C ARG A 94 -0.61 -1.23 -4.35
N VAL A 95 -1.54 -0.38 -4.78
CA VAL A 95 -2.98 -0.61 -4.66
C VAL A 95 -3.62 -0.46 -6.02
N THR A 96 -4.54 -1.36 -6.34
CA THR A 96 -5.32 -1.31 -7.57
C THR A 96 -6.80 -1.27 -7.21
N ALA A 97 -7.54 -0.40 -7.87
CA ALA A 97 -8.98 -0.27 -7.68
C ALA A 97 -9.72 -1.03 -8.78
N SER A 98 -10.97 -1.41 -8.50
CA SER A 98 -11.82 -2.06 -9.51
C SER A 98 -12.40 -1.09 -10.53
N ALA A 99 -12.33 0.21 -10.25
CA ALA A 99 -12.81 1.27 -11.15
C ALA A 99 -11.95 2.51 -10.95
N ALA A 100 -12.02 3.44 -11.89
CA ALA A 100 -11.25 4.68 -11.80
C ALA A 100 -11.88 5.63 -10.78
N ASN A 101 -11.03 6.35 -10.05
CA ASN A 101 -11.43 7.46 -9.18
C ASN A 101 -12.38 7.04 -8.04
N VAL A 102 -12.19 5.85 -7.48
CA VAL A 102 -13.08 5.34 -6.43
C VAL A 102 -12.39 5.09 -5.11
N LEU A 103 -11.07 4.95 -5.09
CA LEU A 103 -10.34 4.61 -3.86
C LEU A 103 -9.24 5.62 -3.57
N ASP A 104 -9.15 6.01 -2.30
CA ASP A 104 -8.02 6.73 -1.75
C ASP A 104 -7.31 5.84 -0.75
N VAL A 105 -6.02 6.06 -0.54
CA VAL A 105 -5.19 5.23 0.34
C VAL A 105 -4.43 6.12 1.32
N VAL A 106 -4.41 5.68 2.57
CA VAL A 106 -3.56 6.29 3.60
C VAL A 106 -2.74 5.19 4.24
N ALA A 107 -1.44 5.38 4.29
CA ALA A 107 -0.53 4.42 4.90
C ALA A 107 0.35 5.13 5.93
N ALA A 108 0.66 4.42 7.01
CA ALA A 108 1.61 4.88 8.01
C ALA A 108 2.84 3.99 7.97
N ILE A 109 4.02 4.61 7.95
CA ILE A 109 5.27 3.93 7.73
C ILE A 109 6.29 4.41 8.76
N LEU A 110 7.01 3.47 9.34
CA LEU A 110 8.21 3.79 10.11
C LEU A 110 9.41 3.51 9.22
N GLU A 111 10.07 4.57 8.79
CA GLU A 111 11.24 4.47 7.93
C GLU A 111 12.49 4.57 8.79
N ASP A 112 13.35 3.59 8.70
CA ASP A 112 14.58 3.54 9.46
C ASP A 112 15.75 3.75 8.52
N VAL A 113 16.63 4.65 8.91
CA VAL A 113 17.87 4.85 8.18
C VAL A 113 18.87 3.84 8.71
N ASN A 114 19.10 2.85 7.91
CA ASN A 114 20.01 1.80 8.25
C ASN A 114 21.44 2.21 7.84
N SER A 115 22.27 2.39 8.78
CA SER A 115 23.64 2.83 8.48
C SER A 115 24.63 1.72 8.66
#